data_95fd9046b7a6438537a638afe895c982
#
_entry.id   95fd9046b7a6438537a638afe895c982
#
_cell.length_a   1.000
_cell.length_b   1.000
_cell.length_c   1.000
_cell.angle_alpha   90.00
_cell.angle_beta   90.00
_cell.angle_gamma   90.00
#
_symmetry.space_group_name_H-M   'P 1'
#
loop_
_entity.id
_entity.type
_entity.pdbx_description
1 polymer ?
#
loop_
_entity_poly.entity_id
_entity_poly.type
_entity_poly.pdbx_seq_one_letter_code
_entity_poly.pdbx_strand_id
1 'polypeptide(L)'
;MIRFRWSVLLLSALATPSVQANPLLAPPPVVQRQGHTALTTAGLCPALQSAVQQAVGSESKVWSISVLDSRGGLIADVNGAVPRIPASNQKLISTAFALDRLGPDFRLKTQLLRHPDGSLEIVGEGDPDLSIAEIQKFAMVALGRGGSQSAPGAASGPVRLLVREEPRRNWWPSDWDPVDRSYAYGAPITRLALTSNALHMAVMDPAARLQRILDSTVRQQGGQFRFELVNQAQREAVTARHDDSSVVLHSEDSAPMHAL
;
A
#
# COMPACT_ATOMS: atom_id res chain seq x y z
N MET A 1 13.62 75.41 5.30
CA MET A 1 12.62 74.40 5.83
C MET A 1 12.69 73.14 4.99
N ILE A 2 13.43 72.14 5.50
CA ILE A 2 13.64 70.88 4.82
C ILE A 2 12.66 69.88 5.46
N ARG A 3 11.72 69.29 4.65
CA ARG A 3 10.77 68.29 5.10
C ARG A 3 11.38 66.89 4.81
N PHE A 4 11.73 66.19 5.86
CA PHE A 4 12.11 64.74 5.81
C PHE A 4 10.84 63.89 5.65
N ARG A 5 10.76 63.10 4.54
CA ARG A 5 9.73 62.08 4.34
C ARG A 5 10.30 60.76 4.83
N TRP A 6 9.69 60.20 5.86
CA TRP A 6 9.95 58.85 6.32
C TRP A 6 9.19 57.87 5.41
N SER A 7 9.92 57.02 4.67
CA SER A 7 9.35 55.90 3.94
C SER A 7 9.37 54.70 4.88
N VAL A 8 8.19 54.20 5.25
CA VAL A 8 8.03 52.96 6.01
C VAL A 8 8.09 51.81 5.00
N LEU A 9 9.15 51.01 5.06
CA LEU A 9 9.26 49.75 4.35
C LEU A 9 8.48 48.67 5.12
N LEU A 10 7.33 48.26 4.59
CA LEU A 10 6.61 47.10 5.05
C LEU A 10 7.35 45.85 4.52
N LEU A 11 8.06 45.14 5.40
CA LEU A 11 8.54 43.79 5.13
C LEU A 11 7.35 42.82 5.22
N SER A 12 6.84 42.39 4.09
CA SER A 12 5.91 41.28 4.00
C SER A 12 6.68 39.96 4.28
N ALA A 13 6.50 39.41 5.45
CA ALA A 13 6.99 38.07 5.75
C ALA A 13 6.17 37.09 4.89
N LEU A 14 6.78 36.55 3.84
CA LEU A 14 6.27 35.39 3.10
C LEU A 14 6.31 34.19 4.03
N ALA A 15 5.17 33.83 4.58
CA ALA A 15 4.98 32.55 5.26
C ALA A 15 5.13 31.45 4.21
N THR A 16 6.25 30.76 4.24
CA THR A 16 6.42 29.52 3.47
C THR A 16 5.44 28.48 4.04
N PRO A 17 4.60 27.84 3.21
CA PRO A 17 3.76 26.74 3.70
C PRO A 17 4.67 25.64 4.22
N SER A 18 4.53 25.30 5.48
CA SER A 18 5.18 24.11 6.04
C SER A 18 4.61 22.90 5.35
N VAL A 19 5.40 22.28 4.47
CA VAL A 19 5.09 20.96 3.94
C VAL A 19 5.06 20.01 5.14
N GLN A 20 3.86 19.63 5.59
CA GLN A 20 3.72 18.56 6.56
C GLN A 20 4.29 17.29 5.92
N ALA A 21 5.43 16.83 6.43
CA ALA A 21 6.01 15.57 6.01
C ALA A 21 4.99 14.46 6.25
N ASN A 22 4.68 13.70 5.20
CA ASN A 22 3.81 12.55 5.32
C ASN A 22 4.44 11.58 6.35
N PRO A 23 3.76 11.26 7.47
CA PRO A 23 4.32 10.41 8.51
C PRO A 23 4.76 9.04 8.00
N LEU A 24 4.22 8.57 6.87
CA LEU A 24 4.64 7.33 6.20
C LEU A 24 5.99 7.47 5.45
N LEU A 25 6.45 8.70 5.18
CA LEU A 25 7.73 8.98 4.53
C LEU A 25 8.82 9.38 5.52
N ALA A 26 8.49 9.57 6.80
CA ALA A 26 9.50 9.82 7.82
C ALA A 26 10.35 8.55 7.99
N PRO A 27 11.70 8.66 7.97
CA PRO A 27 12.53 7.52 8.28
C PRO A 27 12.13 6.98 9.66
N PRO A 28 12.09 5.65 9.84
CA PRO A 28 11.74 5.08 11.13
C PRO A 28 12.69 5.65 12.19
N PRO A 29 12.19 5.93 13.40
CA PRO A 29 13.06 6.39 14.48
C PRO A 29 14.20 5.38 14.61
N VAL A 30 15.43 5.88 14.60
CA VAL A 30 16.58 5.04 14.90
C VAL A 30 16.37 4.53 16.31
N VAL A 31 15.83 3.32 16.41
CA VAL A 31 15.83 2.58 17.67
C VAL A 31 17.31 2.46 18.03
N GLN A 32 17.76 3.25 18.97
CA GLN A 32 19.07 3.01 19.56
C GLN A 32 19.03 1.56 20.01
N ARG A 33 19.83 0.71 19.34
CA ARG A 33 20.02 -0.66 19.79
C ARG A 33 20.47 -0.56 21.24
N GLN A 34 19.55 -0.71 22.19
CA GLN A 34 19.93 -1.12 23.52
C GLN A 34 20.71 -2.39 23.27
N GLY A 35 22.00 -2.33 23.65
CA GLY A 35 22.97 -3.36 23.28
C GLY A 35 22.31 -4.71 23.42
N HIS A 36 22.51 -5.58 22.43
CA HIS A 36 22.00 -6.93 22.49
C HIS A 36 22.28 -7.44 23.89
N THR A 37 21.25 -7.58 24.72
CA THR A 37 21.36 -8.36 25.95
C THR A 37 21.73 -9.72 25.40
N ALA A 38 23.02 -10.07 25.49
CA ALA A 38 23.49 -11.40 25.14
C ALA A 38 22.52 -12.32 25.86
N LEU A 39 21.83 -13.20 25.10
CA LEU A 39 20.92 -14.18 25.68
C LEU A 39 21.70 -14.82 26.81
N THR A 40 21.39 -14.43 28.05
CA THR A 40 22.16 -14.90 29.20
C THR A 40 21.92 -16.39 29.28
N THR A 41 22.95 -17.16 29.05
CA THR A 41 22.98 -18.62 29.24
C THR A 41 22.87 -18.95 30.74
N ALA A 42 21.89 -18.37 31.39
CA ALA A 42 21.59 -18.64 32.79
C ALA A 42 20.91 -20.00 32.88
N GLY A 43 21.68 -21.07 32.58
CA GLY A 43 21.28 -22.42 32.87
C GLY A 43 20.40 -23.08 31.84
N LEU A 44 21.02 -23.61 30.75
CA LEU A 44 20.36 -24.58 29.90
C LEU A 44 19.72 -25.68 30.78
N CYS A 45 18.48 -26.04 30.51
CA CYS A 45 17.81 -27.18 31.11
C CYS A 45 18.34 -28.46 30.44
N PRO A 46 19.17 -29.30 31.14
CA PRO A 46 19.83 -30.43 30.48
C PRO A 46 18.85 -31.43 29.86
N ALA A 47 17.70 -31.65 30.51
CA ALA A 47 16.67 -32.57 30.00
C ALA A 47 16.02 -32.04 28.71
N LEU A 48 15.71 -30.75 28.68
CA LEU A 48 15.14 -30.08 27.50
C LEU A 48 16.16 -30.02 26.37
N GLN A 49 17.41 -29.67 26.67
CA GLN A 49 18.50 -29.64 25.70
C GLN A 49 18.68 -31.02 25.04
N SER A 50 18.70 -32.07 25.84
CA SER A 50 18.80 -33.44 25.34
C SER A 50 17.59 -33.81 24.47
N ALA A 51 16.38 -33.49 24.89
CA ALA A 51 15.17 -33.75 24.14
C ALA A 51 15.16 -33.03 22.77
N VAL A 52 15.57 -31.75 22.74
CA VAL A 52 15.68 -30.99 21.50
C VAL A 52 16.73 -31.59 20.57
N GLN A 53 17.90 -31.96 21.09
CA GLN A 53 18.96 -32.62 20.31
C GLN A 53 18.52 -33.95 19.73
N GLN A 54 17.80 -34.77 20.51
CA GLN A 54 17.23 -36.05 20.05
C GLN A 54 16.18 -35.80 18.97
N ALA A 55 15.29 -34.86 19.13
CA ALA A 55 14.26 -34.54 18.14
C ALA A 55 14.85 -34.11 16.80
N VAL A 56 15.91 -33.31 16.81
CA VAL A 56 16.61 -32.84 15.61
C VAL A 56 17.46 -33.95 14.98
N GLY A 57 18.05 -34.83 15.78
CA GLY A 57 18.82 -36.00 15.32
C GLY A 57 19.93 -35.62 14.32
N SER A 58 20.00 -36.37 13.21
CA SER A 58 21.00 -36.16 12.15
C SER A 58 20.84 -34.87 11.36
N GLU A 59 19.68 -34.21 11.44
CA GLU A 59 19.39 -32.96 10.74
C GLU A 59 19.87 -31.68 11.49
N SER A 60 20.63 -31.85 12.56
CA SER A 60 21.10 -30.73 13.41
C SER A 60 21.75 -29.58 12.65
N LYS A 61 22.38 -29.84 11.51
CA LYS A 61 23.01 -28.80 10.67
C LYS A 61 22.00 -27.89 9.97
N VAL A 62 20.77 -28.35 9.69
CA VAL A 62 19.76 -27.59 8.96
C VAL A 62 18.78 -26.86 9.87
N TRP A 63 18.77 -27.18 11.16
CA TRP A 63 17.92 -26.55 12.16
C TRP A 63 18.63 -25.47 12.96
N SER A 64 17.91 -24.40 13.29
CA SER A 64 18.26 -23.46 14.35
C SER A 64 17.09 -23.38 15.32
N ILE A 65 17.33 -23.69 16.57
CA ILE A 65 16.30 -23.75 17.62
C ILE A 65 16.85 -23.01 18.84
N SER A 66 16.09 -22.04 19.35
CA SER A 66 16.34 -21.42 20.63
C SER A 66 15.05 -21.45 21.43
N VAL A 67 15.11 -22.02 22.63
CA VAL A 67 13.98 -22.09 23.56
C VAL A 67 14.25 -21.16 24.72
N LEU A 68 13.32 -20.24 24.95
CA LEU A 68 13.39 -19.26 26.02
C LEU A 68 12.36 -19.56 27.09
N ASP A 69 12.69 -19.26 28.35
CA ASP A 69 11.71 -19.21 29.43
C ASP A 69 10.83 -17.96 29.36
N SER A 70 9.86 -17.82 30.26
CA SER A 70 8.95 -16.67 30.30
C SER A 70 9.63 -15.35 30.65
N ARG A 71 10.90 -15.36 31.08
CA ARG A 71 11.71 -14.17 31.38
C ARG A 71 12.72 -13.86 30.29
N GLY A 72 12.71 -14.62 29.17
CA GLY A 72 13.65 -14.48 28.07
C GLY A 72 15.02 -15.16 28.32
N GLY A 73 15.17 -15.98 29.36
CA GLY A 73 16.35 -16.79 29.58
C GLY A 73 16.44 -17.97 28.64
N LEU A 74 17.60 -18.20 28.01
CA LEU A 74 17.83 -19.32 27.11
C LEU A 74 17.94 -20.63 27.89
N ILE A 75 17.01 -21.57 27.64
CA ILE A 75 16.94 -22.86 28.36
C ILE A 75 17.25 -24.08 27.46
N ALA A 76 17.21 -23.94 26.14
CA ALA A 76 17.77 -24.91 25.19
C ALA A 76 18.18 -24.21 23.89
N ASP A 77 19.25 -24.68 23.25
CA ASP A 77 19.73 -24.11 21.98
C ASP A 77 20.36 -25.17 21.07
N VAL A 78 20.03 -25.08 19.79
CA VAL A 78 20.71 -25.78 18.71
C VAL A 78 20.93 -24.79 17.57
N ASN A 79 22.16 -24.36 17.37
CA ASN A 79 22.54 -23.44 16.29
C ASN A 79 21.73 -22.12 16.26
N GLY A 80 21.23 -21.63 17.40
CA GLY A 80 20.38 -20.44 17.46
C GLY A 80 21.07 -19.16 16.98
N ALA A 81 22.41 -19.10 17.07
CA ALA A 81 23.21 -17.98 16.58
C ALA A 81 23.56 -18.07 15.07
N VAL A 82 23.20 -19.18 14.41
CA VAL A 82 23.49 -19.35 12.97
C VAL A 82 22.48 -18.53 12.14
N PRO A 83 22.94 -17.57 11.32
CA PRO A 83 22.05 -16.80 10.45
C PRO A 83 21.29 -17.71 9.49
N ARG A 84 19.99 -17.48 9.36
CA ARG A 84 19.10 -18.19 8.46
C ARG A 84 18.31 -17.23 7.61
N ILE A 85 17.95 -17.64 6.40
CA ILE A 85 17.01 -16.88 5.57
C ILE A 85 15.62 -17.02 6.20
N PRO A 86 14.99 -15.90 6.62
CA PRO A 86 13.73 -15.97 7.37
C PRO A 86 12.52 -16.36 6.51
N ALA A 87 12.64 -16.27 5.17
CA ALA A 87 11.52 -16.46 4.25
C ALA A 87 10.26 -15.73 4.74
N SER A 88 9.09 -16.37 4.77
CA SER A 88 7.84 -15.73 5.22
C SER A 88 7.82 -15.32 6.70
N ASN A 89 8.77 -15.76 7.52
CA ASN A 89 8.88 -15.25 8.90
C ASN A 89 9.19 -13.75 8.95
N GLN A 90 9.74 -13.18 7.87
CA GLN A 90 9.91 -11.74 7.75
C GLN A 90 8.57 -10.98 7.88
N LYS A 91 7.45 -11.59 7.49
CA LYS A 91 6.12 -11.00 7.63
C LYS A 91 5.73 -10.71 9.08
N LEU A 92 6.21 -11.50 10.05
CA LEU A 92 5.96 -11.23 11.48
C LEU A 92 6.50 -9.87 11.89
N ILE A 93 7.71 -9.53 11.42
CA ILE A 93 8.36 -8.25 11.72
C ILE A 93 7.66 -7.12 10.96
N SER A 94 7.40 -7.31 9.67
CA SER A 94 6.74 -6.31 8.81
C SER A 94 5.34 -5.98 9.33
N THR A 95 4.56 -7.01 9.69
CA THR A 95 3.20 -6.83 10.23
C THR A 95 3.21 -6.18 11.61
N ALA A 96 4.12 -6.59 12.49
CA ALA A 96 4.26 -5.97 13.81
C ALA A 96 4.63 -4.48 13.68
N PHE A 97 5.54 -4.15 12.76
CA PHE A 97 5.90 -2.76 12.48
C PHE A 97 4.72 -1.96 11.92
N ALA A 98 3.98 -2.53 10.96
CA ALA A 98 2.81 -1.89 10.38
C ALA A 98 1.72 -1.65 11.44
N LEU A 99 1.45 -2.64 12.28
CA LEU A 99 0.49 -2.53 13.38
C LEU A 99 0.88 -1.44 14.39
N ASP A 100 2.15 -1.36 14.75
CA ASP A 100 2.67 -0.30 15.64
C ASP A 100 2.51 1.11 15.06
N ARG A 101 2.72 1.24 13.73
CA ARG A 101 2.73 2.54 13.04
C ARG A 101 1.36 3.01 12.60
N LEU A 102 0.51 2.11 12.16
CA LEU A 102 -0.77 2.43 11.52
C LEU A 102 -1.96 2.15 12.45
N GLY A 103 -1.76 1.27 13.44
CA GLY A 103 -2.82 0.83 14.35
C GLY A 103 -3.71 -0.27 13.76
N PRO A 104 -4.51 -0.94 14.63
CA PRO A 104 -5.32 -2.10 14.23
C PRO A 104 -6.51 -1.76 13.33
N ASP A 105 -6.94 -0.51 13.30
CA ASP A 105 -8.10 -0.06 12.53
C ASP A 105 -7.74 0.61 11.20
N PHE A 106 -6.47 0.57 10.83
CA PHE A 106 -6.02 1.13 9.56
C PHE A 106 -6.68 0.43 8.38
N ARG A 107 -7.14 1.23 7.41
CA ARG A 107 -7.80 0.76 6.18
C ARG A 107 -7.23 1.44 4.97
N LEU A 108 -7.09 0.69 3.90
CA LEU A 108 -6.79 1.21 2.58
C LEU A 108 -8.09 1.61 1.89
N LYS A 109 -8.05 2.69 1.13
CA LYS A 109 -9.23 3.21 0.43
C LYS A 109 -9.10 3.10 -1.07
N THR A 110 -10.23 2.77 -1.70
CA THR A 110 -10.40 2.93 -3.14
C THR A 110 -11.57 3.86 -3.37
N GLN A 111 -11.38 4.94 -4.13
CA GLN A 111 -12.38 5.98 -4.32
C GLN A 111 -12.62 6.28 -5.80
N LEU A 112 -13.87 6.58 -6.14
CA LEU A 112 -14.27 7.20 -7.40
C LEU A 112 -14.52 8.68 -7.15
N LEU A 113 -13.75 9.52 -7.79
CA LEU A 113 -13.86 10.97 -7.72
C LEU A 113 -14.46 11.52 -9.02
N ARG A 114 -15.21 12.62 -8.90
CA ARG A 114 -15.62 13.44 -10.05
C ARG A 114 -14.94 14.80 -9.92
N HIS A 115 -14.23 15.17 -10.98
CA HIS A 115 -13.60 16.47 -11.11
C HIS A 115 -14.57 17.53 -11.65
N PRO A 116 -14.31 18.84 -11.44
CA PRO A 116 -15.16 19.92 -11.94
C PRO A 116 -15.33 19.95 -13.46
N ASP A 117 -14.37 19.41 -14.22
CA ASP A 117 -14.46 19.30 -15.68
C ASP A 117 -15.34 18.11 -16.15
N GLY A 118 -15.95 17.39 -15.19
CA GLY A 118 -16.79 16.23 -15.45
C GLY A 118 -16.02 14.92 -15.66
N SER A 119 -14.68 14.94 -15.68
CA SER A 119 -13.89 13.72 -15.73
C SER A 119 -14.00 12.95 -14.40
N LEU A 120 -13.85 11.64 -14.49
CA LEU A 120 -13.84 10.75 -13.33
C LEU A 120 -12.43 10.24 -13.06
N GLU A 121 -12.12 9.96 -11.81
CA GLU A 121 -10.84 9.35 -11.41
C GLU A 121 -11.08 8.20 -10.43
N ILE A 122 -10.47 7.03 -10.68
CA ILE A 122 -10.34 5.97 -9.68
C ILE A 122 -8.98 6.08 -9.03
N VAL A 123 -8.99 6.24 -7.70
CA VAL A 123 -7.79 6.33 -6.85
C VAL A 123 -7.78 5.17 -5.88
N GLY A 124 -6.72 4.35 -5.91
CA GLY A 124 -6.50 3.26 -4.97
C GLY A 124 -5.26 3.48 -4.11
N GLU A 125 -5.27 2.93 -2.92
CA GLU A 125 -4.14 2.93 -1.97
C GLU A 125 -3.42 1.59 -1.90
N GLY A 126 -3.79 0.63 -2.76
CA GLY A 126 -3.14 -0.68 -2.84
C GLY A 126 -3.87 -1.79 -2.10
N ASP A 127 -5.17 -1.67 -1.90
CA ASP A 127 -5.99 -2.73 -1.28
C ASP A 127 -5.84 -4.05 -2.06
N PRO A 128 -5.25 -5.10 -1.45
CA PRO A 128 -5.03 -6.38 -2.13
C PRO A 128 -6.30 -7.19 -2.32
N ASP A 129 -7.36 -6.88 -1.58
CA ASP A 129 -8.63 -7.58 -1.63
C ASP A 129 -9.66 -6.94 -2.56
N LEU A 130 -9.29 -5.83 -3.20
CA LEU A 130 -10.16 -5.17 -4.16
C LEU A 130 -10.71 -6.18 -5.18
N SER A 131 -12.02 -6.39 -5.16
CA SER A 131 -12.69 -7.44 -5.94
C SER A 131 -13.17 -6.95 -7.31
N ILE A 132 -13.46 -7.90 -8.20
CA ILE A 132 -14.09 -7.60 -9.49
C ILE A 132 -15.46 -6.95 -9.29
N ALA A 133 -16.23 -7.41 -8.29
CA ALA A 133 -17.57 -6.89 -8.00
C ALA A 133 -17.51 -5.41 -7.57
N GLU A 134 -16.53 -5.03 -6.76
CA GLU A 134 -16.32 -3.63 -6.37
C GLU A 134 -15.95 -2.77 -7.57
N ILE A 135 -15.05 -3.22 -8.42
CA ILE A 135 -14.70 -2.50 -9.66
C ILE A 135 -15.91 -2.36 -10.58
N GLN A 136 -16.77 -3.37 -10.70
CA GLN A 136 -18.01 -3.27 -11.45
C GLN A 136 -18.98 -2.25 -10.82
N LYS A 137 -19.04 -2.18 -9.50
CA LYS A 137 -19.83 -1.18 -8.76
C LYS A 137 -19.30 0.24 -9.05
N PHE A 138 -18.00 0.46 -9.04
CA PHE A 138 -17.40 1.74 -9.46
C PHE A 138 -17.83 2.13 -10.87
N ALA A 139 -17.82 1.19 -11.82
CA ALA A 139 -18.27 1.45 -13.18
C ALA A 139 -19.76 1.82 -13.24
N MET A 140 -20.60 1.18 -12.45
CA MET A 140 -22.04 1.50 -12.38
C MET A 140 -22.29 2.88 -11.80
N VAL A 141 -21.61 3.24 -10.71
CA VAL A 141 -21.70 4.57 -10.11
C VAL A 141 -21.21 5.65 -11.08
N ALA A 142 -20.12 5.39 -11.81
CA ALA A 142 -19.60 6.28 -12.84
C ALA A 142 -20.60 6.58 -13.95
N LEU A 143 -21.49 5.64 -14.25
CA LEU A 143 -22.59 5.82 -15.20
C LEU A 143 -23.86 6.47 -14.59
N GLY A 144 -23.79 6.88 -13.32
CA GLY A 144 -24.97 7.40 -12.60
C GLY A 144 -25.97 6.33 -12.20
N ARG A 145 -25.56 5.05 -12.18
CA ARG A 145 -26.41 3.90 -11.82
C ARG A 145 -25.94 3.32 -10.48
N GLY A 146 -26.78 3.36 -9.47
CA GLY A 146 -26.51 2.67 -8.19
C GLY A 146 -25.84 3.47 -7.08
N GLY A 147 -25.78 4.80 -7.14
CA GLY A 147 -25.26 5.67 -6.09
C GLY A 147 -26.34 6.59 -5.50
N SER A 148 -26.15 7.02 -4.23
CA SER A 148 -27.00 8.00 -3.55
C SER A 148 -27.01 9.39 -4.20
N GLN A 149 -26.05 9.67 -5.06
CA GLN A 149 -25.95 10.91 -5.83
C GLN A 149 -25.95 10.58 -7.32
N SER A 150 -27.11 10.65 -7.93
CA SER A 150 -27.24 10.57 -9.38
C SER A 150 -26.36 11.65 -10.02
N ALA A 151 -25.43 11.25 -10.86
CA ALA A 151 -24.71 12.22 -11.69
C ALA A 151 -25.73 12.98 -12.55
N PRO A 152 -25.73 14.31 -12.58
CA PRO A 152 -26.61 15.05 -13.47
C PRO A 152 -26.25 14.75 -14.92
N GLY A 153 -27.18 14.12 -15.67
CA GLY A 153 -27.12 13.95 -17.11
C GLY A 153 -26.04 12.95 -17.56
N ALA A 154 -26.46 11.79 -18.04
CA ALA A 154 -25.61 10.95 -18.85
C ALA A 154 -25.09 11.79 -20.03
N ALA A 155 -23.81 12.14 -20.00
CA ALA A 155 -23.18 12.80 -21.12
C ALA A 155 -23.40 11.90 -22.36
N SER A 156 -23.87 12.48 -23.47
CA SER A 156 -24.13 11.76 -24.71
C SER A 156 -22.86 11.29 -25.44
N GLY A 157 -21.74 11.16 -24.71
CA GLY A 157 -20.43 10.75 -25.22
C GLY A 157 -19.63 9.92 -24.22
N PRO A 158 -18.43 9.44 -24.61
CA PRO A 158 -17.56 8.67 -23.74
C PRO A 158 -17.16 9.47 -22.48
N VAL A 159 -17.36 8.88 -21.33
CA VAL A 159 -16.93 9.47 -20.04
C VAL A 159 -15.41 9.29 -19.92
N ARG A 160 -14.69 10.39 -19.68
CA ARG A 160 -13.25 10.34 -19.41
C ARG A 160 -13.02 9.75 -18.02
N LEU A 161 -12.33 8.60 -17.98
CA LEU A 161 -11.98 7.92 -16.75
C LEU A 161 -10.47 7.87 -16.57
N LEU A 162 -9.99 8.62 -15.60
CA LEU A 162 -8.60 8.60 -15.16
C LEU A 162 -8.41 7.46 -14.15
N VAL A 163 -7.33 6.71 -14.29
CA VAL A 163 -6.90 5.73 -13.31
C VAL A 163 -5.50 6.07 -12.85
N ARG A 164 -5.37 6.39 -11.57
CA ARG A 164 -4.09 6.71 -10.99
C ARG A 164 -3.29 5.44 -10.71
N GLU A 165 -2.14 5.32 -11.38
CA GLU A 165 -1.27 4.17 -11.20
C GLU A 165 0.21 4.59 -11.24
N GLU A 166 1.07 3.81 -10.59
CA GLU A 166 2.51 3.97 -10.68
C GLU A 166 3.03 3.51 -12.05
N PRO A 167 4.12 4.09 -12.55
CA PRO A 167 4.77 3.60 -13.74
C PRO A 167 5.18 2.13 -13.60
N ARG A 168 5.03 1.34 -14.65
CA ARG A 168 5.29 -0.11 -14.63
C ARG A 168 6.66 -0.50 -14.04
N ARG A 169 7.68 0.35 -14.20
CA ARG A 169 9.01 0.11 -13.63
C ARG A 169 9.01 0.07 -12.09
N ASN A 170 7.99 0.65 -11.44
CA ASN A 170 7.83 0.73 -9.99
C ASN A 170 6.94 -0.39 -9.42
N TRP A 171 6.38 -1.26 -10.27
CA TRP A 171 5.46 -2.32 -9.82
C TRP A 171 6.17 -3.44 -9.08
N TRP A 172 7.48 -3.54 -9.20
CA TRP A 172 8.30 -4.50 -8.46
C TRP A 172 9.45 -3.76 -7.79
N PRO A 173 9.72 -4.05 -6.52
CA PRO A 173 10.96 -3.63 -5.88
C PRO A 173 12.17 -4.08 -6.69
N SER A 174 13.23 -3.25 -6.71
CA SER A 174 14.43 -3.49 -7.54
C SER A 174 15.21 -4.74 -7.14
N ASP A 175 15.07 -5.15 -5.89
CA ASP A 175 15.74 -6.30 -5.25
C ASP A 175 14.96 -7.61 -5.38
N TRP A 176 13.74 -7.58 -5.96
CA TRP A 176 13.00 -8.82 -6.24
C TRP A 176 13.58 -9.55 -7.44
N ASP A 177 13.79 -10.87 -7.29
CA ASP A 177 14.25 -11.69 -8.39
C ASP A 177 13.24 -11.65 -9.56
N PRO A 178 13.69 -11.28 -10.78
CA PRO A 178 12.83 -11.26 -11.96
C PRO A 178 12.14 -12.60 -12.26
N VAL A 179 12.73 -13.72 -11.86
CA VAL A 179 12.15 -15.06 -12.04
C VAL A 179 10.87 -15.20 -11.23
N ASP A 180 10.79 -14.59 -10.07
CA ASP A 180 9.62 -14.68 -9.19
C ASP A 180 8.41 -13.89 -9.68
N ARG A 181 8.60 -12.92 -10.56
CA ARG A 181 7.54 -12.01 -11.03
C ARG A 181 6.38 -12.69 -11.74
N SER A 182 6.58 -13.89 -12.28
CA SER A 182 5.53 -14.68 -12.93
C SER A 182 4.65 -15.44 -11.95
N TYR A 183 5.13 -15.70 -10.75
CA TYR A 183 4.39 -16.43 -9.73
C TYR A 183 3.42 -15.53 -8.97
N ALA A 184 2.36 -16.11 -8.41
CA ALA A 184 1.36 -15.36 -7.64
C ALA A 184 1.96 -14.56 -6.48
N TYR A 185 2.99 -15.11 -5.79
CA TYR A 185 3.67 -14.42 -4.69
C TYR A 185 4.59 -13.28 -5.16
N GLY A 186 4.97 -13.25 -6.43
CA GLY A 186 5.77 -12.20 -7.06
C GLY A 186 4.92 -11.25 -7.90
N ALA A 187 3.59 -11.23 -7.72
CA ALA A 187 2.69 -10.37 -8.46
C ALA A 187 3.03 -8.87 -8.31
N PRO A 188 2.75 -8.04 -9.33
CA PRO A 188 3.08 -6.63 -9.31
C PRO A 188 2.30 -5.89 -8.22
N ILE A 189 2.98 -4.96 -7.55
CA ILE A 189 2.40 -4.06 -6.54
C ILE A 189 1.86 -2.84 -7.25
N THR A 190 0.54 -2.66 -7.22
CA THR A 190 -0.16 -1.54 -7.88
C THR A 190 -1.12 -0.85 -6.93
N ARG A 191 -1.53 0.37 -7.26
CA ARG A 191 -2.51 1.11 -6.46
C ARG A 191 -3.91 0.49 -6.50
N LEU A 192 -4.24 -0.17 -7.60
CA LEU A 192 -5.48 -0.94 -7.76
C LEU A 192 -5.13 -2.43 -7.90
N ALA A 193 -4.83 -3.05 -6.75
CA ALA A 193 -4.33 -4.42 -6.67
C ALA A 193 -5.47 -5.46 -6.76
N LEU A 194 -6.23 -5.42 -7.85
CA LEU A 194 -7.41 -6.26 -8.07
C LEU A 194 -7.13 -7.75 -7.85
N THR A 195 -7.69 -8.32 -6.79
CA THR A 195 -7.42 -9.69 -6.32
C THR A 195 -5.91 -9.93 -6.13
N SER A 196 -5.22 -9.01 -5.43
CA SER A 196 -3.76 -9.02 -5.21
C SER A 196 -2.93 -9.06 -6.51
N ASN A 197 -3.51 -8.70 -7.66
CA ASN A 197 -2.92 -8.90 -8.99
C ASN A 197 -2.45 -10.35 -9.24
N ALA A 198 -3.05 -11.30 -8.55
CA ALA A 198 -2.71 -12.71 -8.62
C ALA A 198 -3.98 -13.56 -8.85
N LEU A 199 -3.82 -14.60 -9.65
CA LEU A 199 -4.76 -15.70 -9.84
C LEU A 199 -4.00 -16.98 -9.50
N HIS A 200 -3.88 -17.94 -10.43
CA HIS A 200 -2.92 -19.04 -10.28
C HIS A 200 -1.47 -18.56 -10.48
N MET A 201 -1.30 -17.54 -11.30
CA MET A 201 -0.04 -16.86 -11.60
C MET A 201 -0.23 -15.35 -11.44
N ALA A 202 0.86 -14.60 -11.45
CA ALA A 202 0.82 -13.15 -11.45
C ALA A 202 0.09 -12.59 -12.68
N VAL A 203 -0.69 -11.55 -12.48
CA VAL A 203 -1.27 -10.75 -13.57
C VAL A 203 -0.23 -9.74 -14.00
N MET A 204 0.49 -10.01 -15.08
CA MET A 204 1.64 -9.21 -15.54
C MET A 204 1.25 -7.82 -16.06
N ASP A 205 -0.02 -7.59 -16.38
CA ASP A 205 -0.57 -6.30 -16.78
C ASP A 205 -1.91 -6.04 -16.06
N PRO A 206 -1.85 -5.63 -14.77
CA PRO A 206 -3.04 -5.30 -13.99
C PRO A 206 -3.87 -4.17 -14.60
N ALA A 207 -3.22 -3.16 -15.18
CA ALA A 207 -3.90 -2.03 -15.78
C ALA A 207 -4.76 -2.44 -16.98
N ALA A 208 -4.24 -3.26 -17.87
CA ALA A 208 -5.01 -3.80 -18.99
C ALA A 208 -6.15 -4.73 -18.53
N ARG A 209 -5.94 -5.50 -17.44
CA ARG A 209 -7.01 -6.31 -16.82
C ARG A 209 -8.13 -5.42 -16.30
N LEU A 210 -7.77 -4.40 -15.51
CA LEU A 210 -8.72 -3.44 -14.95
C LEU A 210 -9.52 -2.76 -16.06
N GLN A 211 -8.86 -2.26 -17.10
CA GLN A 211 -9.50 -1.63 -18.24
C GLN A 211 -10.51 -2.56 -18.92
N ARG A 212 -10.16 -3.82 -19.17
CA ARG A 212 -11.09 -4.79 -19.77
C ARG A 212 -12.34 -5.01 -18.93
N ILE A 213 -12.20 -5.07 -17.60
CA ILE A 213 -13.34 -5.25 -16.69
C ILE A 213 -14.23 -4.02 -16.72
N LEU A 214 -13.66 -2.83 -16.59
CA LEU A 214 -14.41 -1.57 -16.66
C LEU A 214 -15.14 -1.42 -18.01
N ASP A 215 -14.41 -1.60 -19.12
CA ASP A 215 -14.98 -1.48 -20.47
C ASP A 215 -16.12 -2.49 -20.71
N SER A 216 -15.94 -3.75 -20.28
CA SER A 216 -16.98 -4.77 -20.45
C SER A 216 -18.23 -4.42 -19.65
N THR A 217 -18.06 -3.98 -18.40
CA THR A 217 -19.17 -3.59 -17.51
C THR A 217 -19.93 -2.41 -18.07
N VAL A 218 -19.22 -1.38 -18.52
CA VAL A 218 -19.82 -0.16 -19.04
C VAL A 218 -20.55 -0.39 -20.37
N ARG A 219 -19.97 -1.18 -21.28
CA ARG A 219 -20.63 -1.55 -22.56
C ARG A 219 -21.92 -2.34 -22.37
N GLN A 220 -21.95 -3.26 -21.38
CA GLN A 220 -23.18 -3.99 -21.03
C GLN A 220 -24.31 -3.06 -20.58
N GLN A 221 -23.96 -1.86 -20.11
CA GLN A 221 -24.87 -0.83 -19.68
C GLN A 221 -25.15 0.24 -20.77
N GLY A 222 -24.64 0.05 -21.99
CA GLY A 222 -24.82 0.99 -23.10
C GLY A 222 -23.96 2.25 -22.98
N GLY A 223 -22.95 2.25 -22.11
CA GLY A 223 -22.02 3.36 -21.94
C GLY A 223 -20.66 3.11 -22.61
N GLN A 224 -19.78 4.09 -22.53
CA GLN A 224 -18.40 3.99 -22.98
C GLN A 224 -17.48 4.84 -22.11
N PHE A 225 -16.32 4.28 -21.72
CA PHE A 225 -15.24 5.02 -21.10
C PHE A 225 -14.13 5.36 -22.10
N ARG A 226 -13.54 6.54 -21.90
CA ARG A 226 -12.22 6.87 -22.41
C ARG A 226 -11.24 6.70 -21.26
N PHE A 227 -10.61 5.54 -21.19
CA PHE A 227 -9.69 5.15 -20.12
C PHE A 227 -8.31 5.80 -20.33
N GLU A 228 -7.79 6.43 -19.28
CA GLU A 228 -6.47 7.07 -19.26
C GLU A 228 -5.72 6.69 -17.97
N LEU A 229 -4.57 6.03 -18.11
CA LEU A 229 -3.65 5.85 -16.99
C LEU A 229 -2.89 7.16 -16.72
N VAL A 230 -2.89 7.60 -15.48
CA VAL A 230 -2.19 8.82 -15.05
C VAL A 230 -1.23 8.50 -13.91
N ASN A 231 0.00 8.98 -14.02
CA ASN A 231 0.94 8.96 -12.91
C ASN A 231 0.73 10.16 -11.98
N GLN A 232 1.46 10.21 -10.86
CA GLN A 232 1.33 11.27 -9.86
C GLN A 232 1.51 12.68 -10.46
N ALA A 233 2.54 12.88 -11.28
CA ALA A 233 2.81 14.19 -11.87
C ALA A 233 1.71 14.63 -12.87
N GLN A 234 1.21 13.69 -13.67
CA GLN A 234 0.09 13.95 -14.58
C GLN A 234 -1.20 14.27 -13.80
N ARG A 235 -1.43 13.56 -12.69
CA ARG A 235 -2.55 13.81 -11.80
C ARG A 235 -2.46 15.21 -11.20
N GLU A 236 -1.32 15.59 -10.67
CA GLU A 236 -1.09 16.92 -10.08
C GLU A 236 -1.31 18.03 -11.12
N ALA A 237 -0.89 17.83 -12.36
CA ALA A 237 -1.15 18.79 -13.44
C ALA A 237 -2.65 18.93 -13.76
N VAL A 238 -3.44 17.85 -13.61
CA VAL A 238 -4.90 17.89 -13.78
C VAL A 238 -5.57 18.53 -12.55
N THR A 239 -5.19 18.11 -11.34
CA THR A 239 -5.82 18.60 -10.10
C THR A 239 -5.43 20.03 -9.74
N ALA A 240 -4.22 20.50 -10.08
CA ALA A 240 -3.80 21.88 -9.90
C ALA A 240 -4.68 22.88 -10.68
N ARG A 241 -5.40 22.41 -11.71
CA ARG A 241 -6.37 23.23 -12.46
C ARG A 241 -7.74 23.30 -11.80
N HIS A 242 -8.04 22.39 -10.87
CA HIS A 242 -9.40 22.19 -10.39
C HIS A 242 -9.56 22.40 -8.88
N ASP A 243 -8.48 22.78 -8.19
CA ASP A 243 -8.53 22.98 -6.75
C ASP A 243 -9.19 21.80 -6.00
N ASP A 244 -9.31 21.81 -4.70
CA ASP A 244 -9.90 20.72 -3.89
C ASP A 244 -11.41 20.47 -4.09
N SER A 245 -11.96 20.83 -5.25
CA SER A 245 -13.39 20.76 -5.55
C SER A 245 -13.88 19.43 -6.17
N SER A 246 -13.03 18.41 -6.14
CA SER A 246 -13.44 17.04 -6.55
C SER A 246 -14.42 16.43 -5.56
N VAL A 247 -15.44 15.75 -6.08
CA VAL A 247 -16.49 15.13 -5.27
C VAL A 247 -16.29 13.62 -5.25
N VAL A 248 -16.25 13.02 -4.05
CA VAL A 248 -16.25 11.56 -3.89
C VAL A 248 -17.63 11.02 -4.24
N LEU A 249 -17.74 10.25 -5.31
CA LEU A 249 -18.97 9.59 -5.73
C LEU A 249 -19.18 8.25 -5.05
N HIS A 250 -18.08 7.55 -4.76
CA HIS A 250 -18.09 6.25 -4.11
C HIS A 250 -16.76 5.97 -3.43
N SER A 251 -16.79 5.23 -2.33
CA SER A 251 -15.60 4.79 -1.59
C SER A 251 -15.79 3.36 -1.09
N GLU A 252 -14.78 2.54 -1.22
CA GLU A 252 -14.67 1.23 -0.58
C GLU A 252 -13.43 1.22 0.31
N ASP A 253 -13.57 0.63 1.48
CA ASP A 253 -12.49 0.49 2.47
C ASP A 253 -12.11 -0.98 2.60
N SER A 254 -10.81 -1.28 2.65
CA SER A 254 -10.33 -2.62 2.95
C SER A 254 -10.78 -3.11 4.32
N ALA A 255 -10.75 -4.41 4.55
CA ALA A 255 -10.79 -4.94 5.91
C ALA A 255 -9.52 -4.51 6.68
N PRO A 256 -9.63 -4.19 8.00
CA PRO A 256 -8.48 -3.68 8.77
C PRO A 256 -7.29 -4.63 8.77
N MET A 257 -7.55 -5.93 8.91
CA MET A 257 -6.53 -6.98 8.97
C MET A 257 -5.79 -7.21 7.64
N HIS A 258 -6.37 -6.77 6.53
CA HIS A 258 -5.82 -7.00 5.19
C HIS A 258 -4.96 -5.84 4.69
N ALA A 259 -5.04 -4.70 5.38
CA ALA A 259 -4.19 -3.55 5.11
C ALA A 259 -2.79 -3.68 5.74
N LEU A 260 -2.60 -4.62 6.68
CA LEU A 260 -1.37 -4.88 7.41
C LEU A 260 -0.65 -6.10 6.86
#